data_9778ee61f7c3d12d832b3d2f062c8ca2
#
_entry.id   9778ee61f7c3d12d832b3d2f062c8ca2
#
_cell.length_a   1.000
_cell.length_b   1.000
_cell.length_c   1.000
_cell.angle_alpha   90.00
_cell.angle_beta   90.00
_cell.angle_gamma   90.00
#
_symmetry.space_group_name_H-M   'P 1'
#
loop_
_entity.id
_entity.type
_entity.pdbx_description
1 polymer ?
#
loop_
_entity_poly.entity_id
_entity_poly.type
_entity_poly.pdbx_seq_one_letter_code
_entity_poly.pdbx_strand_id
1 'polypeptide(L)'
;MSAKIEKAKFRSEIGNTFTVQFNPTDIQLDAKASWATQDTQADQVKLEFKKVEPRTLTMTLIFDSTTNNSDVRTTYVNQLMNTFVLTEMPDVNPSHDQTAQGTLGMKKRNVLQTFEWGSFTFFGAITSLSTKYTMFSKDGNPIRAEVKVSMKEYINQDFFQVGGSRHNITVPQGKLVQMEAGQ
;
A
#
# COMPACT_ATOMS: atom_id res chain seq x y z
N MET A 1 -29.23 -4.26 18.42
CA MET A 1 -28.81 -3.76 17.09
C MET A 1 -27.52 -4.46 16.74
N SER A 2 -27.51 -5.30 15.69
CA SER A 2 -26.27 -5.97 15.26
C SER A 2 -25.36 -4.93 14.62
N ALA A 3 -24.17 -4.71 15.18
CA ALA A 3 -23.19 -3.79 14.61
C ALA A 3 -22.81 -4.30 13.21
N LYS A 4 -23.04 -3.49 12.18
CA LYS A 4 -22.66 -3.83 10.81
C LYS A 4 -21.13 -3.87 10.75
N ILE A 5 -20.58 -5.05 10.41
CA ILE A 5 -19.12 -5.21 10.24
C ILE A 5 -18.67 -4.32 9.09
N GLU A 6 -17.76 -3.41 9.37
CA GLU A 6 -17.18 -2.56 8.34
C GLU A 6 -16.26 -3.37 7.43
N LYS A 7 -16.46 -3.23 6.12
CA LYS A 7 -15.69 -3.95 5.10
C LYS A 7 -14.48 -3.13 4.67
N ALA A 8 -13.36 -3.81 4.54
CA ALA A 8 -12.18 -3.23 3.92
C ALA A 8 -12.44 -2.97 2.43
N LYS A 9 -11.82 -1.91 1.90
CA LYS A 9 -12.00 -1.49 0.51
C LYS A 9 -10.72 -0.87 -0.05
N PHE A 10 -10.57 -0.98 -1.36
CA PHE A 10 -9.55 -0.30 -2.14
C PHE A 10 -10.24 0.78 -2.97
N ARG A 11 -9.80 2.01 -2.81
CA ARG A 11 -10.29 3.14 -3.59
C ARG A 11 -9.17 3.64 -4.49
N SER A 12 -9.39 3.64 -5.80
CA SER A 12 -8.42 4.16 -6.75
C SER A 12 -8.46 5.68 -6.83
N GLU A 13 -7.33 6.29 -7.20
CA GLU A 13 -7.25 7.74 -7.47
C GLU A 13 -8.17 8.21 -8.61
N ILE A 14 -8.64 7.30 -9.47
CA ILE A 14 -9.61 7.57 -10.55
C ILE A 14 -11.07 7.33 -10.12
N GLY A 15 -11.31 7.10 -8.83
CA GLY A 15 -12.66 7.01 -8.24
C GLY A 15 -13.27 5.61 -8.18
N ASN A 16 -12.67 4.58 -8.77
CA ASN A 16 -13.17 3.21 -8.66
C ASN A 16 -12.97 2.67 -7.24
N THR A 17 -13.94 1.93 -6.73
CA THR A 17 -13.87 1.30 -5.41
C THR A 17 -14.09 -0.20 -5.53
N PHE A 18 -13.18 -0.98 -4.97
CA PHE A 18 -13.30 -2.41 -4.81
C PHE A 18 -13.49 -2.74 -3.33
N THR A 19 -14.61 -3.36 -2.96
CA THR A 19 -14.88 -3.80 -1.58
C THR A 19 -14.58 -5.29 -1.46
N VAL A 20 -13.81 -5.69 -0.43
CA VAL A 20 -13.44 -7.08 -0.22
C VAL A 20 -14.67 -7.92 0.19
N GLN A 21 -14.72 -9.17 -0.24
CA GLN A 21 -15.78 -10.09 0.15
C GLN A 21 -15.67 -10.46 1.64
N PHE A 22 -14.47 -10.82 2.09
CA PHE A 22 -14.12 -11.04 3.49
C PHE A 22 -13.00 -10.11 3.89
N ASN A 23 -13.10 -9.53 5.09
CA ASN A 23 -11.99 -8.73 5.62
C ASN A 23 -10.76 -9.61 5.78
N PRO A 24 -9.54 -9.09 5.54
CA PRO A 24 -8.33 -9.84 5.83
C PRO A 24 -8.26 -10.21 7.31
N THR A 25 -7.69 -11.37 7.63
CA THR A 25 -7.49 -11.82 9.01
C THR A 25 -6.40 -11.00 9.70
N ASP A 26 -5.41 -10.59 8.91
CA ASP A 26 -4.25 -9.83 9.33
C ASP A 26 -3.81 -8.87 8.23
N ILE A 27 -3.16 -7.79 8.64
CA ILE A 27 -2.44 -6.88 7.77
C ILE A 27 -1.03 -6.69 8.36
N GLN A 28 -0.01 -6.86 7.54
CA GLN A 28 1.37 -6.65 7.91
C GLN A 28 1.87 -5.33 7.33
N LEU A 29 2.41 -4.47 8.18
CA LEU A 29 3.01 -3.19 7.79
C LEU A 29 4.50 -3.20 8.10
N ASP A 30 5.33 -3.19 7.07
CA ASP A 30 6.78 -3.17 7.18
C ASP A 30 7.31 -1.76 6.97
N ALA A 31 8.16 -1.30 7.89
CA ALA A 31 8.91 -0.04 7.79
C ALA A 31 10.41 -0.33 7.88
N LYS A 32 11.19 0.29 7.00
CA LYS A 32 12.63 0.10 6.92
C LYS A 32 13.37 1.43 6.90
N ALA A 33 14.50 1.50 7.61
CA ALA A 33 15.46 2.58 7.53
C ALA A 33 16.82 2.01 7.08
N SER A 34 17.49 2.74 6.21
CA SER A 34 18.82 2.37 5.71
C SER A 34 19.88 3.16 6.45
N TRP A 35 20.86 2.46 7.01
CA TRP A 35 22.03 2.99 7.71
C TRP A 35 23.30 2.51 7.04
N ALA A 36 24.34 3.34 6.99
CA ALA A 36 25.68 2.93 6.59
C ALA A 36 26.59 2.84 7.80
N THR A 37 27.51 1.92 7.74
CA THR A 37 28.65 1.85 8.65
C THR A 37 29.84 2.57 8.00
N GLN A 38 30.47 3.47 8.74
CA GLN A 38 31.76 4.05 8.37
C GLN A 38 32.83 3.53 9.33
N ASP A 39 33.88 2.93 8.77
CA ASP A 39 35.06 2.58 9.54
C ASP A 39 35.85 3.85 9.85
N THR A 40 36.00 4.16 11.11
CA THR A 40 36.86 5.25 11.57
C THR A 40 38.22 4.68 11.92
N GLN A 41 39.30 5.47 11.77
CA GLN A 41 40.68 5.06 12.06
C GLN A 41 40.97 4.64 13.51
N ALA A 42 39.94 4.66 14.38
CA ALA A 42 40.04 4.41 15.82
C ALA A 42 39.24 3.18 16.28
N ASP A 43 39.15 2.10 15.51
CA ASP A 43 38.39 0.85 15.84
C ASP A 43 36.91 1.09 16.26
N GLN A 44 36.36 2.26 15.95
CA GLN A 44 34.96 2.60 16.23
C GLN A 44 34.15 2.61 14.95
N VAL A 45 33.06 1.84 14.94
CA VAL A 45 32.08 1.85 13.85
C VAL A 45 31.08 2.97 14.09
N LYS A 46 31.03 3.93 13.18
CA LYS A 46 30.03 5.01 13.19
C LYS A 46 28.84 4.63 12.29
N LEU A 47 27.64 4.71 12.83
CA LEU A 47 26.40 4.54 12.06
C LEU A 47 25.96 5.90 11.49
N GLU A 48 25.77 5.95 10.17
CA GLU A 48 25.25 7.10 9.46
C GLU A 48 23.88 6.77 8.88
N PHE A 49 22.87 7.60 9.19
CA PHE A 49 21.55 7.47 8.63
C PHE A 49 21.56 7.85 7.14
N LYS A 50 21.01 6.99 6.27
CA LYS A 50 20.88 7.26 4.84
C LYS A 50 19.47 7.71 4.46
N LYS A 51 18.47 6.89 4.72
CA LYS A 51 17.09 7.18 4.33
C LYS A 51 16.07 6.31 5.07
N VAL A 52 14.84 6.79 5.12
CA VAL A 52 13.68 5.94 5.41
C VAL A 52 13.12 5.44 4.08
N GLU A 53 12.82 4.15 3.97
CA GLU A 53 12.18 3.58 2.80
C GLU A 53 10.66 3.70 2.89
N PRO A 54 9.95 3.79 1.74
CA PRO A 54 8.49 3.70 1.73
C PRO A 54 8.04 2.39 2.39
N ARG A 55 7.02 2.47 3.24
CA ARG A 55 6.46 1.30 3.93
C ARG A 55 5.81 0.34 2.95
N THR A 56 5.77 -0.92 3.34
CA THR A 56 5.09 -1.97 2.57
C THR A 56 3.94 -2.53 3.40
N LEU A 57 2.74 -2.55 2.82
CA LEU A 57 1.55 -3.18 3.38
C LEU A 57 1.32 -4.50 2.66
N THR A 58 1.17 -5.59 3.40
CA THR A 58 0.88 -6.92 2.86
C THR A 58 -0.33 -7.52 3.55
N MET A 59 -1.23 -8.16 2.79
CA MET A 59 -2.40 -8.85 3.30
C MET A 59 -2.81 -9.98 2.37
N THR A 60 -3.61 -10.93 2.90
CA THR A 60 -4.24 -11.98 2.10
C THR A 60 -5.74 -11.79 2.09
N LEU A 61 -6.32 -11.72 0.90
CA LEU A 61 -7.76 -11.64 0.67
C LEU A 61 -8.28 -13.02 0.27
N ILE A 62 -9.42 -13.40 0.82
CA ILE A 62 -10.11 -14.66 0.51
C ILE A 62 -11.37 -14.34 -0.29
N PHE A 63 -11.58 -15.07 -1.37
CA PHE A 63 -12.78 -15.01 -2.20
C PHE A 63 -13.39 -16.40 -2.31
N ASP A 64 -14.68 -16.48 -2.09
CA ASP A 64 -15.44 -17.74 -2.05
C ASP A 64 -16.76 -17.57 -2.78
N SER A 65 -16.99 -18.38 -3.78
CA SER A 65 -18.24 -18.47 -4.56
C SER A 65 -18.88 -19.85 -4.48
N THR A 66 -18.53 -20.65 -3.46
CA THR A 66 -19.06 -22.01 -3.25
C THR A 66 -20.58 -22.03 -3.10
N THR A 67 -21.19 -20.98 -2.55
CA THR A 67 -22.65 -20.90 -2.34
C THR A 67 -23.43 -20.90 -3.64
N ASN A 68 -22.94 -20.24 -4.67
CA ASN A 68 -23.58 -20.12 -5.99
C ASN A 68 -22.84 -20.87 -7.09
N ASN A 69 -21.76 -21.56 -6.75
CA ASN A 69 -20.90 -22.33 -7.65
C ASN A 69 -20.42 -21.53 -8.88
N SER A 70 -20.31 -20.19 -8.75
CA SER A 70 -19.83 -19.32 -9.82
C SER A 70 -18.31 -19.30 -9.88
N ASP A 71 -17.78 -18.93 -11.05
CA ASP A 71 -16.33 -18.76 -11.24
C ASP A 71 -15.85 -17.54 -10.42
N VAL A 72 -15.00 -17.80 -9.42
CA VAL A 72 -14.45 -16.76 -8.54
C VAL A 72 -13.56 -15.75 -9.27
N ARG A 73 -13.00 -16.13 -10.44
CA ARG A 73 -12.19 -15.24 -11.28
C ARG A 73 -13.02 -14.07 -11.77
N THR A 74 -14.14 -14.37 -12.40
CA THR A 74 -15.01 -13.36 -13.01
C THR A 74 -15.75 -12.54 -11.98
N THR A 75 -16.12 -13.16 -10.85
CA THR A 75 -16.93 -12.52 -9.82
C THR A 75 -16.11 -11.53 -8.96
N TYR A 76 -14.87 -11.89 -8.61
CA TYR A 76 -14.06 -11.10 -7.66
C TYR A 76 -12.64 -10.81 -8.13
N VAL A 77 -11.89 -11.84 -8.57
CA VAL A 77 -10.45 -11.71 -8.81
C VAL A 77 -10.16 -10.72 -9.95
N ASN A 78 -10.91 -10.78 -11.03
CA ASN A 78 -10.74 -9.86 -12.17
C ASN A 78 -11.01 -8.40 -11.79
N GLN A 79 -11.96 -8.14 -10.88
CA GLN A 79 -12.22 -6.77 -10.40
C GLN A 79 -11.01 -6.22 -9.64
N LEU A 80 -10.37 -7.04 -8.80
CA LEU A 80 -9.16 -6.65 -8.11
C LEU A 80 -7.98 -6.52 -9.10
N MET A 81 -7.84 -7.45 -10.04
CA MET A 81 -6.78 -7.40 -11.07
C MET A 81 -6.90 -6.16 -11.96
N ASN A 82 -8.12 -5.68 -12.25
CA ASN A 82 -8.33 -4.46 -13.00
C ASN A 82 -7.80 -3.21 -12.29
N THR A 83 -7.61 -3.25 -10.96
CA THR A 83 -6.96 -2.16 -10.23
C THR A 83 -5.43 -2.12 -10.45
N PHE A 84 -4.85 -3.19 -11.01
CA PHE A 84 -3.41 -3.34 -11.30
C PHE A 84 -3.07 -3.05 -12.77
N VAL A 85 -4.03 -2.56 -13.56
CA VAL A 85 -3.81 -2.27 -14.98
C VAL A 85 -2.99 -0.99 -15.16
N LEU A 86 -2.09 -1.00 -16.16
CA LEU A 86 -1.36 0.19 -16.57
C LEU A 86 -2.32 1.18 -17.27
N THR A 87 -2.36 2.39 -16.77
CA THR A 87 -3.18 3.48 -17.31
C THR A 87 -2.29 4.69 -17.59
N GLU A 88 -2.61 5.46 -18.62
CA GLU A 88 -1.98 6.76 -18.85
C GLU A 88 -2.48 7.73 -17.79
N MET A 89 -1.59 8.16 -16.93
CA MET A 89 -1.89 9.03 -15.80
C MET A 89 -0.91 10.22 -15.79
N PRO A 90 -1.32 11.37 -15.24
CA PRO A 90 -0.39 12.47 -15.00
C PRO A 90 0.83 11.98 -14.22
N ASP A 91 2.01 12.50 -14.56
CA ASP A 91 3.22 12.19 -13.81
C ASP A 91 3.09 12.70 -12.38
N VAL A 92 3.20 11.80 -11.42
CA VAL A 92 3.10 12.14 -9.98
C VAL A 92 4.37 12.76 -9.43
N ASN A 93 5.47 12.69 -10.20
CA ASN A 93 6.74 13.36 -9.91
C ASN A 93 7.20 14.12 -11.16
N PRO A 94 6.59 15.28 -11.47
CA PRO A 94 7.09 16.10 -12.56
C PRO A 94 8.56 16.46 -12.23
N SER A 95 9.48 16.10 -13.14
CA SER A 95 10.86 16.53 -13.03
C SER A 95 10.88 18.05 -12.92
N HIS A 96 11.73 18.60 -12.06
CA HIS A 96 11.82 20.03 -11.69
C HIS A 96 12.20 20.99 -12.85
N ASP A 97 12.19 20.49 -14.07
CA ASP A 97 12.41 21.27 -15.29
C ASP A 97 11.12 21.96 -15.72
N GLN A 98 10.86 23.10 -15.06
CA GLN A 98 9.70 23.96 -15.30
C GLN A 98 9.83 24.83 -16.57
N THR A 99 10.69 24.48 -17.51
CA THR A 99 10.86 25.27 -18.76
C THR A 99 9.90 24.90 -19.88
N ALA A 100 9.12 23.83 -19.72
CA ALA A 100 8.06 23.47 -20.67
C ALA A 100 6.69 23.87 -20.13
N GLN A 101 6.15 24.96 -20.65
CA GLN A 101 4.79 25.42 -20.39
C GLN A 101 3.76 24.28 -20.54
N GLY A 102 3.14 23.88 -19.44
CA GLY A 102 1.71 23.62 -19.39
C GLY A 102 1.21 22.22 -19.73
N THR A 103 2.03 21.17 -19.95
CA THR A 103 1.48 19.82 -20.10
C THR A 103 2.13 18.89 -19.08
N LEU A 104 1.39 18.52 -18.04
CA LEU A 104 1.78 17.42 -17.16
C LEU A 104 2.03 16.21 -18.06
N GLY A 105 3.28 15.74 -18.12
CA GLY A 105 3.65 14.58 -18.92
C GLY A 105 2.77 13.38 -18.52
N MET A 106 2.17 12.71 -19.49
CA MET A 106 1.42 11.48 -19.24
C MET A 106 2.39 10.32 -19.20
N LYS A 107 2.37 9.53 -18.12
CA LYS A 107 3.15 8.30 -17.98
C LYS A 107 2.24 7.10 -17.83
N LYS A 108 2.63 5.99 -18.43
CA LYS A 108 1.98 4.71 -18.16
C LYS A 108 2.44 4.19 -16.79
N ARG A 109 1.51 4.15 -15.86
CA ARG A 109 1.74 3.59 -14.52
C ARG A 109 0.47 2.91 -14.02
N ASN A 110 0.62 2.06 -13.04
CA ASN A 110 -0.55 1.55 -12.32
C ASN A 110 -1.16 2.67 -11.45
N VAL A 111 -2.47 2.57 -11.31
CA VAL A 111 -3.29 3.51 -10.55
C VAL A 111 -2.95 3.38 -9.07
N LEU A 112 -2.75 4.52 -8.39
CA LEU A 112 -2.57 4.53 -6.94
C LEU A 112 -3.89 4.17 -6.24
N GLN A 113 -3.77 3.48 -5.12
CA GLN A 113 -4.89 2.95 -4.35
C GLN A 113 -4.82 3.43 -2.90
N THR A 114 -5.97 3.72 -2.33
CA THR A 114 -6.13 3.85 -0.89
C THR A 114 -6.78 2.59 -0.36
N PHE A 115 -6.09 1.84 0.47
CA PHE A 115 -6.69 0.78 1.26
C PHE A 115 -7.29 1.38 2.52
N GLU A 116 -8.57 1.11 2.79
CA GLU A 116 -9.32 1.64 3.92
C GLU A 116 -10.02 0.49 4.67
N TRP A 117 -9.83 0.45 6.00
CA TRP A 117 -10.56 -0.47 6.88
C TRP A 117 -10.77 0.17 8.25
N GLY A 118 -11.98 0.61 8.53
CA GLY A 118 -12.28 1.42 9.71
C GLY A 118 -11.48 2.72 9.70
N SER A 119 -10.75 2.98 10.76
CA SER A 119 -9.85 4.13 10.87
C SER A 119 -8.48 3.91 10.21
N PHE A 120 -8.17 2.67 9.79
CA PHE A 120 -6.90 2.37 9.12
C PHE A 120 -6.96 2.77 7.65
N THR A 121 -6.00 3.56 7.22
CA THR A 121 -5.84 3.98 5.82
C THR A 121 -4.40 3.84 5.38
N PHE A 122 -4.18 3.35 4.15
CA PHE A 122 -2.86 3.25 3.54
C PHE A 122 -2.94 3.65 2.07
N PHE A 123 -2.19 4.69 1.68
CA PHE A 123 -2.14 5.17 0.30
C PHE A 123 -0.85 4.75 -0.38
N GLY A 124 -0.97 4.16 -1.58
CA GLY A 124 0.19 3.69 -2.31
C GLY A 124 -0.14 2.95 -3.59
N ALA A 125 0.88 2.37 -4.20
CA ALA A 125 0.75 1.53 -5.38
C ALA A 125 0.67 0.06 -4.97
N ILE A 126 -0.23 -0.71 -5.61
CA ILE A 126 -0.18 -2.17 -5.55
C ILE A 126 1.05 -2.60 -6.37
N THR A 127 1.99 -3.29 -5.72
CA THR A 127 3.24 -3.73 -6.36
C THR A 127 3.20 -5.21 -6.75
N SER A 128 2.33 -5.99 -6.10
CA SER A 128 2.18 -7.41 -6.40
C SER A 128 0.78 -7.91 -6.05
N LEU A 129 0.22 -8.73 -6.94
CA LEU A 129 -0.98 -9.54 -6.73
C LEU A 129 -0.63 -10.99 -7.07
N SER A 130 -0.67 -11.88 -6.08
CA SER A 130 -0.43 -13.31 -6.26
C SER A 130 -1.70 -14.08 -5.93
N THR A 131 -2.27 -14.75 -6.91
CA THR A 131 -3.53 -15.48 -6.78
C THR A 131 -3.29 -16.98 -6.74
N LYS A 132 -3.85 -17.65 -5.72
CA LYS A 132 -3.88 -19.09 -5.58
C LYS A 132 -5.33 -19.57 -5.58
N TYR A 133 -5.69 -20.43 -6.52
CA TYR A 133 -7.00 -21.08 -6.56
C TYR A 133 -6.96 -22.36 -5.73
N THR A 134 -7.85 -22.49 -4.76
CA THR A 134 -7.80 -23.55 -3.74
C THR A 134 -8.95 -24.55 -3.81
N MET A 135 -10.04 -24.23 -4.54
CA MET A 135 -11.19 -25.11 -4.73
C MET A 135 -11.75 -24.95 -6.14
N PHE A 136 -12.18 -26.08 -6.72
CA PHE A 136 -12.74 -26.14 -8.07
C PHE A 136 -14.11 -26.83 -8.07
N SER A 137 -14.99 -26.40 -8.95
CA SER A 137 -16.26 -27.07 -9.24
C SER A 137 -16.02 -28.38 -9.99
N LYS A 138 -17.09 -29.18 -10.15
CA LYS A 138 -17.04 -30.40 -10.95
C LYS A 138 -16.67 -30.15 -12.42
N ASP A 139 -16.97 -28.96 -12.92
CA ASP A 139 -16.67 -28.54 -14.29
C ASP A 139 -15.26 -27.91 -14.43
N GLY A 140 -14.46 -27.94 -13.37
CA GLY A 140 -13.09 -27.40 -13.36
C GLY A 140 -13.00 -25.89 -13.19
N ASN A 141 -14.11 -25.18 -12.92
CA ASN A 141 -14.06 -23.74 -12.63
C ASN A 141 -13.60 -23.49 -11.19
N PRO A 142 -12.67 -22.56 -10.94
CA PRO A 142 -12.28 -22.22 -9.59
C PRO A 142 -13.42 -21.48 -8.86
N ILE A 143 -13.75 -21.96 -7.66
CA ILE A 143 -14.82 -21.42 -6.82
C ILE A 143 -14.30 -20.82 -5.50
N ARG A 144 -12.99 -20.96 -5.21
CA ARG A 144 -12.31 -20.26 -4.09
C ARG A 144 -10.93 -19.83 -4.50
N ALA A 145 -10.54 -18.62 -4.06
CA ALA A 145 -9.23 -18.07 -4.31
C ALA A 145 -8.68 -17.35 -3.07
N GLU A 146 -7.38 -17.42 -2.89
CA GLU A 146 -6.59 -16.62 -1.98
C GLU A 146 -5.73 -15.66 -2.81
N VAL A 147 -5.81 -14.35 -2.53
CA VAL A 147 -5.04 -13.33 -3.23
C VAL A 147 -4.15 -12.61 -2.24
N LYS A 148 -2.84 -12.81 -2.37
CA LYS A 148 -1.85 -12.03 -1.62
C LYS A 148 -1.63 -10.71 -2.33
N VAL A 149 -1.89 -9.62 -1.60
CA VAL A 149 -1.74 -8.23 -2.06
C VAL A 149 -0.54 -7.62 -1.36
N SER A 150 0.36 -7.00 -2.13
CA SER A 150 1.42 -6.15 -1.58
C SER A 150 1.29 -4.75 -2.15
N MET A 151 1.34 -3.75 -1.26
CA MET A 151 1.29 -2.34 -1.62
C MET A 151 2.53 -1.65 -1.09
N LYS A 152 3.06 -0.70 -1.85
CA LYS A 152 4.14 0.18 -1.43
C LYS A 152 3.61 1.59 -1.24
N GLU A 153 3.93 2.19 -0.08
CA GLU A 153 3.50 3.55 0.25
C GLU A 153 3.94 4.54 -0.82
N TYR A 154 3.02 5.40 -1.23
CA TYR A 154 3.36 6.56 -2.05
C TYR A 154 3.61 7.76 -1.13
N ILE A 155 4.86 8.23 -1.13
CA ILE A 155 5.30 9.41 -0.38
C ILE A 155 5.43 10.55 -1.37
N ASN A 156 4.51 11.53 -1.31
CA ASN A 156 4.69 12.76 -2.07
C ASN A 156 5.70 13.66 -1.34
N GLN A 157 6.82 13.98 -1.98
CA GLN A 157 7.87 14.82 -1.39
C GLN A 157 7.37 16.25 -1.13
N ASP A 158 6.40 16.75 -1.90
CA ASP A 158 5.83 18.08 -1.72
C ASP A 158 5.08 18.24 -0.39
N PHE A 159 4.57 17.16 0.19
CA PHE A 159 3.94 17.16 1.51
C PHE A 159 4.91 17.44 2.66
N PHE A 160 6.20 17.24 2.48
CA PHE A 160 7.21 17.52 3.50
C PHE A 160 7.62 18.99 3.56
N GLN A 161 7.40 19.75 2.48
CA GLN A 161 7.80 21.16 2.41
C GLN A 161 6.81 22.12 3.14
N VAL A 162 5.61 21.69 3.44
CA VAL A 162 4.51 22.57 3.94
C VAL A 162 4.01 22.13 5.33
N GLY A 163 4.85 21.55 6.19
CA GLY A 163 4.44 21.21 7.58
C GLY A 163 3.18 20.33 7.70
N GLY A 164 2.82 19.65 6.63
CA GLY A 164 1.65 18.78 6.57
C GLY A 164 1.87 17.51 7.39
N SER A 165 1.09 17.33 8.46
CA SER A 165 0.96 16.08 9.18
C SER A 165 0.79 14.92 8.20
N ARG A 166 1.61 13.87 8.36
CA ARG A 166 1.34 12.59 7.70
C ARG A 166 -0.07 12.16 8.10
N HIS A 167 -1.02 12.24 7.18
CA HIS A 167 -2.33 11.68 7.42
C HIS A 167 -2.15 10.15 7.58
N ASN A 168 -2.50 9.70 8.78
CA ASN A 168 -2.75 8.32 9.17
C ASN A 168 -1.59 7.43 9.63
N ILE A 169 -0.77 7.90 10.56
CA ILE A 169 -0.34 7.03 11.65
C ILE A 169 -0.22 7.91 12.90
N THR A 170 -1.06 7.67 13.89
CA THR A 170 -0.77 8.06 15.27
C THR A 170 0.39 7.19 15.74
N VAL A 171 1.61 7.62 15.48
CA VAL A 171 2.78 7.09 16.18
C VAL A 171 2.65 7.66 17.59
N PRO A 172 2.60 6.83 18.65
CA PRO A 172 2.70 7.35 20.00
C PRO A 172 3.98 8.17 20.07
N GLN A 173 3.88 9.45 20.38
CA GLN A 173 5.05 10.29 20.63
C GLN A 173 5.76 9.74 21.86
N GLY A 174 6.81 8.93 21.64
CA GLY A 174 7.75 8.59 22.70
C GLY A 174 8.34 9.91 23.21
N LYS A 175 8.15 10.22 24.48
CA LYS A 175 8.82 11.30 25.16
C LYS A 175 10.31 11.21 24.84
N LEU A 176 10.84 12.20 24.15
CA LEU A 176 12.27 12.46 24.08
C LEU A 176 12.70 12.76 25.52
N VAL A 177 13.35 11.81 26.17
CA VAL A 177 14.09 12.07 27.42
C VAL A 177 15.30 12.88 26.99
N GLN A 178 15.28 14.18 27.27
CA GLN A 178 16.47 15.01 27.21
C GLN A 178 17.43 14.47 28.29
N MET A 179 18.52 13.86 27.88
CA MET A 179 19.66 13.64 28.76
C MET A 179 20.32 15.01 28.94
N GLU A 180 20.07 15.65 30.08
CA GLU A 180 20.87 16.78 30.54
C GLU A 180 22.31 16.29 30.75
N ALA A 181 23.25 16.94 30.05
CA ALA A 181 24.65 16.76 30.29
C ALA A 181 24.95 17.36 31.68
N GLY A 182 25.16 16.48 32.68
CA GLY A 182 25.66 16.87 33.99
C GLY A 182 27.09 17.38 33.88
N GLN A 183 27.35 18.48 34.53
CA GLN A 183 28.66 19.13 34.75
C GLN A 183 29.61 18.20 35.50
#